data_6b3a26a5ca226bf82e9486d235e3a197
#
_entry.id   6b3a26a5ca226bf82e9486d235e3a197
#
_cell.length_a   1.000
_cell.length_b   1.000
_cell.length_c   1.000
_cell.angle_alpha   90.00
_cell.angle_beta   90.00
_cell.angle_gamma   90.00
#
_symmetry.space_group_name_H-M   'P 1'
#
loop_
_entity.id
_entity.type
_entity.pdbx_description
1 polymer ?
#
loop_
_entity_poly.entity_id
_entity_poly.type
_entity_poly.pdbx_seq_one_letter_code
_entity_poly.pdbx_strand_id
1 'polypeptide(L)'
;NLFHQGNWQRVYAAKDYQTLKSGLIISFFIIVPIVFLMGFIGMVSFSMDPSVRPDLGFFSLLLKDQTEILSLLIVILGLALTISTVDTLVNAISSLFVVDGKATFNLDKKTDYLKISKYFILILSVIAFGVASKGFDILYLFLLADLFCCAFVVTVFYSFYNKVDEKTAYVSIIIG
;
A
#
# COMPACT_ATOMS: atom_id res chain seq x y z
N ASN A 1 -5.55 3.72 4.83
CA ASN A 1 -4.56 4.40 3.96
C ASN A 1 -4.01 5.73 4.51
N LEU A 2 -4.44 6.19 5.70
CA LEU A 2 -3.90 7.40 6.36
C LEU A 2 -2.40 7.29 6.67
N PHE A 3 -1.90 6.09 6.93
CA PHE A 3 -0.49 5.82 7.25
C PHE A 3 0.38 5.52 6.02
N HIS A 4 -0.19 5.60 4.81
CA HIS A 4 0.56 5.33 3.59
C HIS A 4 1.32 6.57 3.13
N GLN A 5 2.64 6.57 3.31
CA GLN A 5 3.53 7.69 2.98
C GLN A 5 3.40 8.16 1.52
N GLY A 6 3.21 7.24 0.57
CA GLY A 6 3.03 7.60 -0.84
C GLY A 6 1.82 8.48 -1.12
N ASN A 7 0.75 8.38 -0.31
CA ASN A 7 -0.41 9.26 -0.44
C ASN A 7 -0.08 10.67 0.04
N TRP A 8 0.63 10.79 1.15
CA TRP A 8 1.07 12.09 1.67
C TRP A 8 2.04 12.79 0.73
N GLN A 9 2.97 12.06 0.11
CA GLN A 9 3.87 12.64 -0.90
C GLN A 9 3.10 13.28 -2.06
N ARG A 10 2.01 12.64 -2.52
CA ARG A 10 1.15 13.20 -3.57
C ARG A 10 0.39 14.44 -3.10
N VAL A 11 -0.07 14.45 -1.85
CA VAL A 11 -0.73 15.62 -1.25
C VAL A 11 0.24 16.80 -1.17
N TYR A 12 1.47 16.58 -0.71
CA TYR A 12 2.51 17.63 -0.63
C TYR A 12 3.01 18.10 -2.01
N ALA A 13 2.95 17.24 -3.03
CA ALA A 13 3.33 17.60 -4.39
C ALA A 13 2.27 18.42 -5.15
N ALA A 14 1.06 18.56 -4.60
CA ALA A 14 0.01 19.34 -5.23
C ALA A 14 0.39 20.83 -5.26
N LYS A 15 0.13 21.48 -6.42
CA LYS A 15 0.48 22.90 -6.65
C LYS A 15 -0.22 23.84 -5.67
N ASP A 16 -1.49 23.58 -5.40
CA ASP A 16 -2.33 24.40 -4.53
C ASP A 16 -3.50 23.59 -3.96
N TYR A 17 -4.20 24.16 -2.98
CA TYR A 17 -5.34 23.52 -2.33
C TYR A 17 -6.51 23.26 -3.30
N GLN A 18 -6.74 24.14 -4.27
CA GLN A 18 -7.84 23.97 -5.22
C GLN A 18 -7.58 22.78 -6.16
N THR A 19 -6.36 22.66 -6.65
CA THR A 19 -5.92 21.52 -7.47
C THR A 19 -6.05 20.22 -6.68
N LEU A 20 -5.61 20.19 -5.41
CA LEU A 20 -5.75 19.03 -4.54
C LEU A 20 -7.21 18.66 -4.32
N LYS A 21 -8.07 19.63 -3.97
CA LYS A 21 -9.49 19.40 -3.75
C LYS A 21 -10.18 18.87 -4.99
N SER A 22 -9.95 19.49 -6.14
CA SER A 22 -10.55 19.05 -7.43
C SER A 22 -10.07 17.64 -7.80
N GLY A 23 -8.77 17.37 -7.65
CA GLY A 23 -8.21 16.04 -7.89
C GLY A 23 -8.82 14.97 -6.99
N LEU A 24 -9.00 15.25 -5.71
CA LEU A 24 -9.64 14.33 -4.76
C LEU A 24 -11.12 14.06 -5.11
N ILE A 25 -11.86 15.09 -5.48
CA ILE A 25 -13.28 14.94 -5.88
C ILE A 25 -13.40 14.09 -7.14
N ILE A 26 -12.60 14.39 -8.17
CA ILE A 26 -12.62 13.62 -9.42
C ILE A 26 -12.21 12.16 -9.14
N SER A 27 -11.14 11.95 -8.37
CA SER A 27 -10.70 10.61 -8.00
C SER A 27 -11.77 9.83 -7.23
N PHE A 28 -12.50 10.48 -6.32
CA PHE A 28 -13.61 9.86 -5.60
C PHE A 28 -14.68 9.33 -6.54
N PHE A 29 -15.15 10.15 -7.48
CA PHE A 29 -16.18 9.76 -8.44
C PHE A 29 -15.74 8.70 -9.43
N ILE A 30 -14.44 8.55 -9.67
CA ILE A 30 -13.89 7.49 -10.53
C ILE A 30 -13.64 6.20 -9.73
N ILE A 31 -12.98 6.30 -8.58
CA ILE A 31 -12.53 5.14 -7.81
C ILE A 31 -13.70 4.41 -7.15
N VAL A 32 -14.66 5.13 -6.57
CA VAL A 32 -15.78 4.51 -5.84
C VAL A 32 -16.62 3.59 -6.73
N PRO A 33 -17.06 4.00 -7.94
CA PRO A 33 -17.76 3.09 -8.85
C PRO A 33 -16.92 1.88 -9.27
N ILE A 34 -15.61 2.08 -9.52
CA ILE A 34 -14.72 0.98 -9.90
C ILE A 34 -14.62 -0.04 -8.77
N VAL A 35 -14.37 0.40 -7.54
CA VAL A 35 -14.27 -0.50 -6.38
C VAL A 35 -15.60 -1.24 -6.15
N PHE A 36 -16.73 -0.54 -6.27
CA PHE A 36 -18.05 -1.15 -6.16
C PHE A 36 -18.26 -2.23 -7.22
N LEU A 37 -17.94 -1.93 -8.49
CA LEU A 37 -18.07 -2.91 -9.60
C LEU A 37 -17.16 -4.11 -9.39
N MET A 38 -15.91 -3.91 -8.95
CA MET A 38 -14.99 -5.00 -8.65
C MET A 38 -15.52 -5.91 -7.53
N GLY A 39 -16.05 -5.32 -6.46
CA GLY A 39 -16.68 -6.08 -5.37
C GLY A 39 -17.92 -6.85 -5.85
N PHE A 40 -18.76 -6.23 -6.67
CA PHE A 40 -19.93 -6.88 -7.25
C PHE A 40 -19.55 -8.06 -8.16
N ILE A 41 -18.55 -7.90 -9.02
CA ILE A 41 -18.03 -8.97 -9.88
C ILE A 41 -17.46 -10.13 -9.03
N GLY A 42 -16.77 -9.81 -7.94
CA GLY A 42 -16.28 -10.83 -6.99
C GLY A 42 -17.42 -11.64 -6.36
N MET A 43 -18.50 -10.98 -5.94
CA MET A 43 -19.69 -11.66 -5.41
C MET A 43 -20.36 -12.58 -6.46
N VAL A 44 -20.49 -12.10 -7.70
CA VAL A 44 -21.05 -12.88 -8.81
C VAL A 44 -20.17 -14.11 -9.09
N SER A 45 -18.85 -13.93 -9.13
CA SER A 45 -17.90 -15.04 -9.32
C SER A 45 -18.08 -16.10 -8.24
N PHE A 46 -18.15 -15.72 -6.97
CA PHE A 46 -18.36 -16.65 -5.86
C PHE A 46 -19.72 -17.36 -5.91
N SER A 47 -20.76 -16.67 -6.36
CA SER A 47 -22.09 -17.29 -6.53
C SER A 47 -22.14 -18.34 -7.65
N MET A 48 -21.28 -18.17 -8.68
CA MET A 48 -21.20 -19.11 -9.81
C MET A 48 -20.32 -20.33 -9.49
N ASP A 49 -19.25 -20.12 -8.74
CA ASP A 49 -18.33 -21.18 -8.32
C ASP A 49 -17.76 -20.87 -6.93
N PRO A 50 -18.35 -21.45 -5.86
CA PRO A 50 -17.87 -21.25 -4.49
C PRO A 50 -16.48 -21.82 -4.20
N SER A 51 -15.92 -22.64 -5.10
CA SER A 51 -14.55 -23.18 -4.95
C SER A 51 -13.46 -22.20 -5.35
N VAL A 52 -13.81 -21.12 -6.04
CA VAL A 52 -12.86 -20.07 -6.45
C VAL A 52 -12.41 -19.27 -5.23
N ARG A 53 -11.11 -19.11 -5.10
CA ARG A 53 -10.54 -18.27 -4.05
C ARG A 53 -11.04 -16.83 -4.18
N PRO A 54 -11.46 -16.15 -3.07
CA PRO A 54 -12.02 -14.80 -3.11
C PRO A 54 -11.10 -13.77 -3.75
N ASP A 55 -9.78 -13.90 -3.58
CA ASP A 55 -8.75 -13.03 -4.14
C ASP A 55 -8.60 -13.18 -5.67
N LEU A 56 -9.03 -14.31 -6.23
CA LEU A 56 -9.00 -14.58 -7.67
C LEU A 56 -10.36 -14.41 -8.35
N GLY A 57 -11.44 -14.20 -7.59
CA GLY A 57 -12.81 -14.18 -8.10
C GLY A 57 -13.03 -13.20 -9.26
N PHE A 58 -12.46 -12.01 -9.19
CA PHE A 58 -12.54 -11.04 -10.27
C PHE A 58 -11.88 -11.56 -11.56
N PHE A 59 -10.67 -12.07 -11.46
CA PHE A 59 -9.93 -12.56 -12.63
C PHE A 59 -10.50 -13.85 -13.18
N SER A 60 -11.02 -14.75 -12.33
CA SER A 60 -11.62 -15.99 -12.77
C SER A 60 -12.85 -15.75 -13.65
N LEU A 61 -13.67 -14.78 -13.29
CA LEU A 61 -14.83 -14.39 -14.11
C LEU A 61 -14.41 -13.64 -15.37
N LEU A 62 -13.46 -12.72 -15.24
CA LEU A 62 -13.01 -11.87 -16.34
C LEU A 62 -12.28 -12.67 -17.42
N LEU A 63 -11.54 -13.72 -17.05
CA LEU A 63 -10.79 -14.57 -17.99
C LEU A 63 -11.60 -15.75 -18.53
N LYS A 64 -12.80 -15.98 -17.99
CA LYS A 64 -13.69 -17.04 -18.46
C LYS A 64 -14.18 -16.72 -19.88
N ASP A 65 -14.06 -17.69 -20.77
CA ASP A 65 -14.56 -17.63 -22.14
C ASP A 65 -13.99 -16.48 -23.02
N GLN A 66 -12.82 -15.92 -22.64
CA GLN A 66 -12.15 -14.87 -23.41
C GLN A 66 -11.20 -15.47 -24.46
N THR A 67 -10.93 -14.64 -25.49
CA THR A 67 -9.88 -14.97 -26.47
C THR A 67 -8.50 -14.94 -25.83
N GLU A 68 -7.57 -15.76 -26.32
CA GLU A 68 -6.19 -15.81 -25.80
C GLU A 68 -5.52 -14.42 -25.77
N ILE A 69 -5.75 -13.63 -26.84
CA ILE A 69 -5.18 -12.27 -26.93
C ILE A 69 -5.73 -11.37 -25.83
N LEU A 70 -7.03 -11.39 -25.58
CA LEU A 70 -7.65 -10.56 -24.55
C LEU A 70 -7.20 -11.00 -23.16
N SER A 71 -7.10 -12.29 -22.91
CA SER A 71 -6.56 -12.84 -21.66
C SER A 71 -5.11 -12.38 -21.41
N LEU A 72 -4.28 -12.42 -22.44
CA LEU A 72 -2.91 -11.93 -22.37
C LEU A 72 -2.84 -10.43 -22.06
N LEU A 73 -3.67 -9.60 -22.69
CA LEU A 73 -3.75 -8.16 -22.43
C LEU A 73 -4.18 -7.87 -20.98
N ILE A 74 -5.14 -8.61 -20.45
CA ILE A 74 -5.61 -8.46 -19.07
C ILE A 74 -4.48 -8.79 -18.08
N VAL A 75 -3.74 -9.88 -18.32
CA VAL A 75 -2.60 -10.27 -17.48
C VAL A 75 -1.50 -9.23 -17.54
N ILE A 76 -1.15 -8.74 -18.74
CA ILE A 76 -0.15 -7.68 -18.90
C ILE A 76 -0.56 -6.40 -18.15
N LEU A 77 -1.82 -6.00 -18.26
CA LEU A 77 -2.36 -4.84 -17.54
C LEU A 77 -2.27 -5.05 -16.03
N GLY A 78 -2.67 -6.22 -15.52
CA GLY A 78 -2.57 -6.56 -14.11
C GLY A 78 -1.12 -6.50 -13.58
N LEU A 79 -0.18 -7.05 -14.35
CA LEU A 79 1.24 -6.98 -14.03
C LEU A 79 1.76 -5.54 -14.04
N ALA A 80 1.39 -4.73 -15.03
CA ALA A 80 1.80 -3.33 -15.11
C ALA A 80 1.29 -2.51 -13.90
N LEU A 81 0.04 -2.70 -13.49
CA LEU A 81 -0.54 -2.05 -12.33
C LEU A 81 0.15 -2.49 -11.03
N THR A 82 0.46 -3.78 -10.90
CA THR A 82 1.17 -4.32 -9.74
C THR A 82 2.58 -3.74 -9.65
N ILE A 83 3.34 -3.73 -10.74
CA ILE A 83 4.71 -3.16 -10.78
C ILE A 83 4.67 -1.67 -10.44
N SER A 84 3.72 -0.91 -10.98
CA SER A 84 3.55 0.52 -10.67
C SER A 84 3.26 0.76 -9.18
N THR A 85 2.47 -0.11 -8.56
CA THR A 85 2.18 -0.03 -7.12
C THR A 85 3.42 -0.34 -6.28
N VAL A 86 4.16 -1.40 -6.64
CA VAL A 86 5.41 -1.78 -5.95
C VAL A 86 6.44 -0.65 -6.06
N ASP A 87 6.62 -0.05 -7.24
CA ASP A 87 7.53 1.08 -7.43
C ASP A 87 7.17 2.26 -6.52
N THR A 88 5.89 2.61 -6.43
CA THR A 88 5.42 3.67 -5.53
C THR A 88 5.69 3.34 -4.07
N LEU A 89 5.48 2.10 -3.64
CA LEU A 89 5.75 1.66 -2.26
C LEU A 89 7.24 1.71 -1.93
N VAL A 90 8.08 1.21 -2.83
CA VAL A 90 9.54 1.22 -2.67
C VAL A 90 10.06 2.65 -2.56
N ASN A 91 9.59 3.56 -3.42
CA ASN A 91 9.94 4.97 -3.36
C ASN A 91 9.49 5.63 -2.04
N ALA A 92 8.27 5.33 -1.57
CA ALA A 92 7.75 5.86 -0.32
C ALA A 92 8.58 5.40 0.88
N ILE A 93 8.88 4.11 0.98
CA ILE A 93 9.70 3.53 2.06
C ILE A 93 11.13 4.06 2.01
N SER A 94 11.72 4.16 0.81
CA SER A 94 13.05 4.70 0.62
C SER A 94 13.16 6.15 1.08
N SER A 95 12.19 7.00 0.73
CA SER A 95 12.18 8.40 1.14
C SER A 95 12.02 8.56 2.65
N LEU A 96 11.16 7.75 3.27
CA LEU A 96 10.97 7.73 4.72
C LEU A 96 12.27 7.34 5.43
N PHE A 97 12.95 6.31 4.94
CA PHE A 97 14.23 5.87 5.50
C PHE A 97 15.32 6.94 5.37
N VAL A 98 15.40 7.65 4.23
CA VAL A 98 16.39 8.71 4.02
C VAL A 98 16.09 9.96 4.85
N VAL A 99 14.82 10.39 4.90
CA VAL A 99 14.43 11.65 5.56
C VAL A 99 14.36 11.46 7.07
N ASP A 100 13.58 10.49 7.53
CA ASP A 100 13.35 10.29 8.96
C ASP A 100 14.51 9.53 9.63
N GLY A 101 15.13 8.62 8.90
CA GLY A 101 16.34 7.93 9.37
C GLY A 101 17.50 8.89 9.63
N LYS A 102 17.66 9.90 8.77
CA LYS A 102 18.66 10.95 9.00
C LYS A 102 18.37 11.77 10.26
N ALA A 103 17.12 12.11 10.51
CA ALA A 103 16.74 12.88 11.69
C ALA A 103 16.87 12.05 12.98
N THR A 104 16.52 10.77 12.94
CA THR A 104 16.47 9.89 14.13
C THR A 104 17.86 9.38 14.52
N PHE A 105 18.68 8.99 13.55
CA PHE A 105 20.00 8.36 13.82
C PHE A 105 21.16 9.35 13.86
N ASN A 106 20.91 10.66 13.71
CA ASN A 106 21.95 11.72 13.77
C ASN A 106 23.15 11.40 12.84
N LEU A 107 22.89 10.81 11.69
CA LEU A 107 23.93 10.34 10.78
C LEU A 107 24.66 11.51 10.15
N ASP A 108 25.98 11.42 10.07
CA ASP A 108 26.88 12.44 9.57
C ASP A 108 26.52 12.92 8.15
N LYS A 109 26.75 14.22 7.87
CA LYS A 109 26.56 14.83 6.54
C LYS A 109 27.37 14.19 5.41
N LYS A 110 28.37 13.38 5.73
CA LYS A 110 29.22 12.68 4.75
C LYS A 110 28.66 11.32 4.30
N THR A 111 27.59 10.83 4.93
CA THR A 111 27.02 9.51 4.62
C THR A 111 26.28 9.57 3.30
N ASP A 112 26.61 8.64 2.39
CA ASP A 112 25.94 8.49 1.09
C ASP A 112 24.58 7.78 1.28
N TYR A 113 23.57 8.57 1.59
CA TYR A 113 22.20 8.08 1.86
C TYR A 113 21.60 7.32 0.67
N LEU A 114 22.02 7.65 -0.55
CA LEU A 114 21.53 6.95 -1.75
C LEU A 114 22.03 5.51 -1.78
N LYS A 115 23.26 5.27 -1.36
CA LYS A 115 23.78 3.89 -1.27
C LYS A 115 23.09 3.10 -0.17
N ILE A 116 22.90 3.70 1.01
CA ILE A 116 22.21 3.03 2.12
C ILE A 116 20.78 2.69 1.72
N SER A 117 20.07 3.62 1.09
CA SER A 117 18.72 3.39 0.59
C SER A 117 18.65 2.22 -0.41
N LYS A 118 19.59 2.13 -1.34
CA LYS A 118 19.66 1.01 -2.30
C LYS A 118 19.83 -0.34 -1.61
N TYR A 119 20.73 -0.43 -0.63
CA TYR A 119 20.91 -1.67 0.13
C TYR A 119 19.66 -2.02 0.95
N PHE A 120 19.05 -1.03 1.55
CA PHE A 120 17.80 -1.21 2.32
C PHE A 120 16.67 -1.74 1.45
N ILE A 121 16.48 -1.15 0.26
CA ILE A 121 15.48 -1.62 -0.72
C ILE A 121 15.78 -3.05 -1.15
N LEU A 122 17.05 -3.39 -1.41
CA LEU A 122 17.44 -4.72 -1.80
C LEU A 122 17.12 -5.76 -0.71
N ILE A 123 17.43 -5.46 0.55
CA ILE A 123 17.09 -6.31 1.69
C ILE A 123 15.57 -6.48 1.80
N LEU A 124 14.80 -5.39 1.74
CA LEU A 124 13.35 -5.44 1.77
C LEU A 124 12.78 -6.28 0.63
N SER A 125 13.32 -6.15 -0.59
CA SER A 125 12.88 -6.92 -1.75
C SER A 125 13.11 -8.42 -1.56
N VAL A 126 14.26 -8.81 -0.99
CA VAL A 126 14.56 -10.21 -0.68
C VAL A 126 13.59 -10.76 0.37
N ILE A 127 13.31 -9.99 1.43
CA ILE A 127 12.36 -10.38 2.46
C ILE A 127 10.95 -10.53 1.87
N ALA A 128 10.51 -9.54 1.08
CA ALA A 128 9.21 -9.57 0.41
C ALA A 128 9.07 -10.77 -0.52
N PHE A 129 10.11 -11.08 -1.30
CA PHE A 129 10.15 -12.27 -2.15
C PHE A 129 10.06 -13.57 -1.32
N GLY A 130 10.78 -13.64 -0.20
CA GLY A 130 10.72 -14.78 0.71
C GLY A 130 9.32 -15.00 1.31
N VAL A 131 8.62 -13.92 1.67
CA VAL A 131 7.23 -13.98 2.15
C VAL A 131 6.29 -14.40 1.02
N ALA A 132 6.43 -13.79 -0.16
CA ALA A 132 5.60 -14.09 -1.33
C ALA A 132 5.75 -15.55 -1.78
N SER A 133 6.96 -16.12 -1.72
CA SER A 133 7.23 -17.52 -2.09
C SER A 133 6.54 -18.54 -1.19
N LYS A 134 6.07 -18.14 0.00
CA LYS A 134 5.30 -19.01 0.88
C LYS A 134 3.84 -19.18 0.46
N GLY A 135 3.35 -18.37 -0.49
CA GLY A 135 2.00 -18.46 -1.00
C GLY A 135 0.91 -18.10 0.02
N PHE A 136 1.22 -17.19 0.95
CA PHE A 136 0.20 -16.69 1.86
C PHE A 136 -0.95 -16.03 1.10
N ASP A 137 -2.15 -16.14 1.67
CA ASP A 137 -3.34 -15.48 1.15
C ASP A 137 -3.15 -13.95 1.20
N ILE A 138 -3.43 -13.28 0.08
CA ILE A 138 -3.29 -11.82 -0.04
C ILE A 138 -4.20 -11.09 0.95
N LEU A 139 -5.43 -11.60 1.14
CA LEU A 139 -6.37 -11.03 2.10
C LEU A 139 -5.82 -11.10 3.53
N TYR A 140 -5.22 -12.24 3.91
CA TYR A 140 -4.60 -12.40 5.22
C TYR A 140 -3.48 -11.38 5.46
N LEU A 141 -2.59 -11.20 4.48
CA LEU A 141 -1.50 -10.21 4.58
C LEU A 141 -2.02 -8.77 4.67
N PHE A 142 -3.10 -8.48 3.95
CA PHE A 142 -3.75 -7.17 3.98
C PHE A 142 -4.38 -6.87 5.34
N LEU A 143 -5.13 -7.83 5.89
CA LEU A 143 -5.75 -7.71 7.22
C LEU A 143 -4.69 -7.59 8.33
N LEU A 144 -3.57 -8.31 8.21
CA LEU A 144 -2.46 -8.19 9.14
C LEU A 144 -1.85 -6.78 9.11
N ALA A 145 -1.66 -6.20 7.92
CA ALA A 145 -1.18 -4.83 7.77
C ALA A 145 -2.17 -3.80 8.35
N ASP A 146 -3.47 -4.00 8.14
CA ASP A 146 -4.50 -3.12 8.71
C ASP A 146 -4.55 -3.22 10.24
N LEU A 147 -4.34 -4.40 10.82
CA LEU A 147 -4.24 -4.58 12.27
C LEU A 147 -3.09 -3.77 12.86
N PHE A 148 -1.91 -3.81 12.23
CA PHE A 148 -0.79 -2.94 12.64
C PHE A 148 -1.14 -1.46 12.52
N CYS A 149 -1.83 -1.05 11.45
CA CYS A 149 -2.28 0.34 11.32
C CYS A 149 -3.23 0.74 12.46
N CYS A 150 -4.13 -0.13 12.89
CA CYS A 150 -5.04 0.14 14.01
C CYS A 150 -4.29 0.37 15.33
N ALA A 151 -3.23 -0.38 15.60
CA ALA A 151 -2.40 -0.19 16.80
C ALA A 151 -1.76 1.21 16.85
N PHE A 152 -1.42 1.79 15.71
CA PHE A 152 -0.84 3.14 15.63
C PHE A 152 -1.87 4.28 15.71
N VAL A 153 -3.14 4.03 15.34
CA VAL A 153 -4.17 5.09 15.20
C VAL A 153 -4.30 5.93 16.46
N VAL A 154 -4.49 5.30 17.61
CA VAL A 154 -4.74 5.99 18.88
C VAL A 154 -3.54 6.86 19.25
N THR A 155 -2.35 6.30 19.19
CA THR A 155 -1.10 7.02 19.55
C THR A 155 -0.85 8.22 18.62
N VAL A 156 -1.04 8.05 17.33
CA VAL A 156 -0.82 9.12 16.33
C VAL A 156 -1.85 10.23 16.52
N PHE A 157 -3.15 9.92 16.61
CA PHE A 157 -4.17 10.96 16.79
C PHE A 157 -4.04 11.67 18.13
N TYR A 158 -3.72 10.95 19.19
CA TYR A 158 -3.50 11.57 20.50
C TYR A 158 -2.31 12.53 20.50
N SER A 159 -1.25 12.24 19.74
CA SER A 159 -0.07 13.11 19.61
C SER A 159 -0.35 14.46 18.97
N PHE A 160 -1.44 14.60 18.19
CA PHE A 160 -1.84 15.89 17.62
C PHE A 160 -2.40 16.86 18.67
N TYR A 161 -2.97 16.35 19.76
CA TYR A 161 -3.60 17.16 20.80
C TYR A 161 -2.73 17.32 22.03
N ASN A 162 -1.90 16.36 22.33
CA ASN A 162 -1.05 16.33 23.53
C ASN A 162 0.38 15.91 23.18
N LYS A 163 1.35 16.46 23.92
CA LYS A 163 2.73 15.97 23.86
C LYS A 163 2.78 14.56 24.46
N VAL A 164 3.06 13.59 23.64
CA VAL A 164 3.20 12.19 24.05
C VAL A 164 4.68 11.94 24.35
N ASP A 165 4.95 11.40 25.55
CA ASP A 165 6.29 10.94 25.89
C ASP A 165 6.63 9.69 25.07
N GLU A 166 7.89 9.55 24.65
CA GLU A 166 8.36 8.43 23.82
C GLU A 166 8.01 7.06 24.41
N LYS A 167 8.21 6.91 25.72
CA LYS A 167 7.90 5.65 26.43
C LYS A 167 6.42 5.30 26.36
N THR A 168 5.56 6.29 26.56
CA THR A 168 4.10 6.11 26.48
C THR A 168 3.67 5.73 25.06
N ALA A 169 4.29 6.33 24.04
CA ALA A 169 4.03 6.00 22.64
C ALA A 169 4.41 4.53 22.35
N TYR A 170 5.61 4.09 22.74
CA TYR A 170 6.04 2.70 22.52
C TYR A 170 5.14 1.69 23.24
N VAL A 171 4.81 1.95 24.50
CA VAL A 171 3.93 1.06 25.28
C VAL A 171 2.54 0.98 24.64
N SER A 172 1.97 2.10 24.21
CA SER A 172 0.67 2.14 23.56
C SER A 172 0.63 1.37 22.24
N ILE A 173 1.70 1.41 21.45
CA ILE A 173 1.81 0.68 20.18
C ILE A 173 1.97 -0.84 20.40
N ILE A 174 2.69 -1.24 21.46
CA ILE A 174 2.93 -2.68 21.76
C ILE A 174 1.68 -3.35 22.35
N ILE A 175 0.87 -2.61 23.09
CA ILE A 175 -0.33 -3.14 23.76
C ILE A 175 -1.56 -3.09 22.83
N GLY A 176 -1.66 -2.10 21.90
CA GLY A 176 -2.76 -1.94 20.95
C GLY A 176 -2.67 -2.86 19.79
#